data_1f3256c78324b6a5b203c286b6641079
#
_entry.id   1f3256c78324b6a5b203c286b6641079
#
_cell.length_a   1.000
_cell.length_b   1.000
_cell.length_c   1.000
_cell.angle_alpha   90.00
_cell.angle_beta   90.00
_cell.angle_gamma   90.00
#
_symmetry.space_group_name_H-M   'P 1'
#
loop_
_entity.id
_entity.type
_entity.pdbx_description
1 polymer ?
#
loop_
_entity_poly.entity_id
_entity_poly.type
_entity_poly.pdbx_seq_one_letter_code
_entity_poly.pdbx_strand_id
1 'polypeptide(L)'
;MGIMDDDIRRVREESDIIRLITQHTQLKKVGRSWKGLCPFHNEKTPSFTVNQENGRYYCFGCQAKGDSIEFLREIDSLDFVAAVEILAAQNGIPLRYTDKQESKSRNRRKELVELVSQAVDFYHEKLIDMENPDARPAREYLKQRGLGGDIAEKFSIGWASDSWDSLCKHLAVSNEDLLASGLGGINKNGGQYDFFRNRILFPIFSEQGDPIAFGGRKLPDGEGPKYKNTSDGAEIYSKSQILYGLNWAKEEAGRIDELVVCEGYTDVIGCHEAGISRAVATCGTALTQEHVRKMSRFAKKVVLAFDADNAGQSAAEKVYEWESEFDVLFKVADLPEGQDPGDLAFSNPDDLKQIIDTAKPHMQFRVDRVLKKGDFESKEGRAKAAIEAMKVVAQHPDELIRDQYIVQIADKCPIAADEIRRRASKENPGTEKNAKNREVVEVAQEKLTTEYQALRMLIHRSEEVRDWLHPVLFSDPLAENIFIALTNSTDLHEANQSLGVEESDLIGRLSVQEAEDDKPLGVFSRLLSLAAERKAVEFESLARQSGELSEYQEDISYLRRSVMELNEEGIHQIEEGMQLRSWLIEKAEV
;
A
#
# COMPACT_ATOMS: atom_id res chain seq x y z
N MET A 1 8.15 -7.18 17.09
CA MET A 1 9.32 -6.87 16.24
C MET A 1 10.51 -7.66 16.74
N GLY A 2 11.26 -8.36 15.88
CA GLY A 2 12.30 -9.31 16.29
C GLY A 2 13.70 -8.75 16.46
N ILE A 3 13.94 -7.46 16.24
CA ILE A 3 15.25 -6.81 16.39
C ILE A 3 15.20 -5.91 17.63
N MET A 4 16.28 -5.84 18.39
CA MET A 4 16.37 -4.96 19.58
C MET A 4 16.19 -3.50 19.15
N ASP A 5 15.42 -2.74 19.91
CA ASP A 5 15.10 -1.33 19.59
C ASP A 5 16.35 -0.46 19.50
N ASP A 6 17.37 -0.74 20.34
CA ASP A 6 18.67 -0.06 20.27
C ASP A 6 19.39 -0.28 18.94
N ASP A 7 19.32 -1.50 18.39
CA ASP A 7 19.96 -1.81 17.11
C ASP A 7 19.16 -1.19 15.95
N ILE A 8 17.82 -1.15 16.04
CA ILE A 8 16.97 -0.45 15.06
C ILE A 8 17.27 1.07 15.08
N ARG A 9 17.39 1.66 16.28
CA ARG A 9 17.74 3.09 16.42
C ARG A 9 19.11 3.35 15.80
N ARG A 10 20.09 2.50 16.09
CA ARG A 10 21.43 2.60 15.54
C ARG A 10 21.45 2.50 14.00
N VAL A 11 20.64 1.60 13.43
CA VAL A 11 20.49 1.49 11.96
C VAL A 11 19.93 2.79 11.37
N ARG A 12 18.95 3.43 12.02
CA ARG A 12 18.43 4.73 11.57
C ARG A 12 19.47 5.84 11.61
N GLU A 13 20.21 5.93 12.70
CA GLU A 13 21.21 7.00 12.93
C GLU A 13 22.44 6.85 12.03
N GLU A 14 22.91 5.62 11.79
CA GLU A 14 24.12 5.35 11.00
C GLU A 14 23.82 5.22 9.48
N SER A 15 22.55 5.14 9.07
CA SER A 15 22.20 5.06 7.65
C SER A 15 22.25 6.42 6.97
N ASP A 16 23.09 6.54 5.94
CA ASP A 16 23.14 7.74 5.11
C ASP A 16 21.94 7.78 4.15
N ILE A 17 20.88 8.50 4.55
CA ILE A 17 19.64 8.64 3.78
C ILE A 17 19.86 9.28 2.40
N ILE A 18 20.84 10.19 2.26
CA ILE A 18 21.14 10.84 0.98
C ILE A 18 21.75 9.82 0.02
N ARG A 19 22.71 9.03 0.50
CA ARG A 19 23.33 7.96 -0.30
C ARG A 19 22.31 6.92 -0.74
N LEU A 20 21.39 6.54 0.14
CA LEU A 20 20.31 5.60 -0.15
C LEU A 20 19.40 6.14 -1.26
N ILE A 21 18.87 7.34 -1.10
CA ILE A 21 17.89 7.94 -2.03
C ILE A 21 18.50 8.29 -3.38
N THR A 22 19.78 8.67 -3.42
CA THR A 22 20.46 9.01 -4.70
C THR A 22 20.65 7.81 -5.63
N GLN A 23 20.45 6.59 -5.16
CA GLN A 23 20.39 5.40 -6.01
C GLN A 23 19.10 5.34 -6.86
N HIS A 24 18.04 6.05 -6.44
CA HIS A 24 16.71 6.00 -7.05
C HIS A 24 16.29 7.31 -7.73
N THR A 25 16.81 8.47 -7.28
CA THR A 25 16.53 9.78 -7.87
C THR A 25 17.68 10.75 -7.67
N GLN A 26 17.78 11.76 -8.57
CA GLN A 26 18.81 12.79 -8.43
C GLN A 26 18.37 13.84 -7.41
N LEU A 27 19.19 14.02 -6.38
CA LEU A 27 19.00 15.05 -5.36
C LEU A 27 19.93 16.24 -5.59
N LYS A 28 19.42 17.46 -5.41
CA LYS A 28 20.19 18.71 -5.42
C LYS A 28 20.12 19.36 -4.05
N LYS A 29 21.25 19.79 -3.53
CA LYS A 29 21.31 20.49 -2.25
C LYS A 29 20.71 21.90 -2.39
N VAL A 30 19.76 22.21 -1.52
CA VAL A 30 19.08 23.52 -1.45
C VAL A 30 19.06 23.92 0.03
N GLY A 31 19.94 24.86 0.42
CA GLY A 31 20.13 25.18 1.84
C GLY A 31 20.71 24.00 2.61
N ARG A 32 20.06 23.61 3.72
CA ARG A 32 20.39 22.42 4.53
C ARG A 32 19.69 21.16 4.04
N SER A 33 18.64 21.32 3.23
CA SER A 33 17.86 20.22 2.71
C SER A 33 18.31 19.80 1.31
N TRP A 34 17.88 18.63 0.86
CA TRP A 34 18.08 18.12 -0.48
C TRP A 34 16.72 17.99 -1.18
N LYS A 35 16.64 18.40 -2.45
CA LYS A 35 15.40 18.33 -3.24
C LYS A 35 15.61 17.57 -4.55
N GLY A 36 14.58 16.82 -4.95
CA GLY A 36 14.57 16.06 -6.20
C GLY A 36 13.17 15.71 -6.66
N LEU A 37 13.08 14.98 -7.76
CA LEU A 37 11.83 14.35 -8.17
C LEU A 37 11.52 13.17 -7.24
N CYS A 38 10.26 12.98 -6.92
CA CYS A 38 9.84 11.90 -6.02
C CYS A 38 10.03 10.53 -6.70
N PRO A 39 10.65 9.54 -6.02
CA PRO A 39 10.78 8.20 -6.56
C PRO A 39 9.49 7.37 -6.42
N PHE A 40 8.49 7.84 -5.65
CA PHE A 40 7.24 7.13 -5.37
C PHE A 40 6.08 7.54 -6.28
N HIS A 41 6.16 8.68 -6.98
CA HIS A 41 5.15 9.11 -7.94
C HIS A 41 5.77 9.89 -9.11
N ASN A 42 5.08 9.92 -10.24
CA ASN A 42 5.57 10.58 -11.44
C ASN A 42 5.26 12.08 -11.39
N GLU A 43 6.29 12.94 -11.41
CA GLU A 43 6.18 14.39 -11.38
C GLU A 43 7.21 15.07 -12.29
N LYS A 44 6.94 16.32 -12.67
CA LYS A 44 7.86 17.12 -13.51
C LYS A 44 8.58 18.20 -12.71
N THR A 45 8.08 18.57 -11.55
CA THR A 45 8.63 19.60 -10.67
C THR A 45 9.05 18.96 -9.35
N PRO A 46 10.28 19.23 -8.84
CA PRO A 46 10.76 18.62 -7.62
C PRO A 46 9.89 18.96 -6.41
N SER A 47 9.23 17.95 -5.84
CA SER A 47 8.44 18.07 -4.61
C SER A 47 8.98 17.22 -3.46
N PHE A 48 9.97 16.38 -3.73
CA PHE A 48 10.58 15.49 -2.75
C PHE A 48 11.73 16.20 -2.03
N THR A 49 11.63 16.28 -0.71
CA THR A 49 12.61 16.97 0.15
C THR A 49 13.18 16.00 1.17
N VAL A 50 14.49 16.04 1.36
CA VAL A 50 15.22 15.21 2.33
C VAL A 50 16.04 16.11 3.25
N ASN A 51 15.90 15.90 4.54
CA ASN A 51 16.73 16.54 5.56
C ASN A 51 17.77 15.51 6.05
N GLN A 52 19.05 15.79 5.76
CA GLN A 52 20.15 14.89 6.12
C GLN A 52 20.44 14.87 7.62
N GLU A 53 20.22 16.00 8.33
CA GLU A 53 20.56 16.14 9.75
C GLU A 53 19.67 15.26 10.63
N ASN A 54 18.38 15.17 10.33
CA ASN A 54 17.44 14.33 11.08
C ASN A 54 17.06 13.02 10.37
N GLY A 55 17.67 12.71 9.22
CA GLY A 55 17.47 11.46 8.50
C GLY A 55 16.06 11.25 7.95
N ARG A 56 15.31 12.33 7.64
CA ARG A 56 13.91 12.28 7.21
C ARG A 56 13.71 12.76 5.77
N TYR A 57 12.70 12.18 5.12
CA TYR A 57 12.19 12.69 3.84
C TYR A 57 10.69 12.99 3.90
N TYR A 58 10.25 13.90 3.05
CA TYR A 58 8.84 14.22 2.81
C TYR A 58 8.63 14.63 1.35
N CYS A 59 7.57 14.11 0.73
CA CYS A 59 7.13 14.52 -0.60
C CYS A 59 5.90 15.43 -0.52
N PHE A 60 6.02 16.68 -0.97
CA PHE A 60 4.89 17.62 -0.98
C PHE A 60 3.86 17.33 -2.09
N GLY A 61 4.15 16.39 -3.00
CA GLY A 61 3.22 15.95 -4.04
C GLY A 61 2.31 14.81 -3.58
N CYS A 62 2.90 13.67 -3.18
CA CYS A 62 2.17 12.46 -2.79
C CYS A 62 2.14 12.19 -1.28
N GLN A 63 2.76 13.08 -0.46
CA GLN A 63 2.81 12.98 1.01
C GLN A 63 3.59 11.74 1.54
N ALA A 64 4.34 11.05 0.68
CA ALA A 64 5.25 9.99 1.13
C ALA A 64 6.29 10.58 2.09
N LYS A 65 6.50 9.92 3.23
CA LYS A 65 7.33 10.43 4.32
C LYS A 65 7.94 9.29 5.13
N GLY A 66 9.10 9.54 5.74
CA GLY A 66 9.73 8.52 6.59
C GLY A 66 11.21 8.77 6.85
N ASP A 67 11.88 7.73 7.32
CA ASP A 67 13.33 7.62 7.49
C ASP A 67 13.95 6.67 6.45
N SER A 68 15.21 6.30 6.63
CA SER A 68 15.93 5.37 5.73
C SER A 68 15.28 3.98 5.69
N ILE A 69 14.71 3.50 6.81
CA ILE A 69 14.05 2.21 6.88
C ILE A 69 12.75 2.26 6.10
N GLU A 70 11.94 3.30 6.34
CA GLU A 70 10.66 3.50 5.65
C GLU A 70 10.85 3.69 4.15
N PHE A 71 11.89 4.45 3.75
CA PHE A 71 12.24 4.63 2.35
C PHE A 71 12.54 3.30 1.66
N LEU A 72 13.38 2.46 2.27
CA LEU A 72 13.75 1.17 1.69
C LEU A 72 12.56 0.20 1.66
N ARG A 73 11.70 0.26 2.68
CA ARG A 73 10.44 -0.52 2.69
C ARG A 73 9.53 -0.19 1.52
N GLU A 74 9.34 1.09 1.26
CA GLU A 74 8.43 1.55 0.21
C GLU A 74 9.02 1.33 -1.19
N ILE A 75 10.30 1.68 -1.41
CA ILE A 75 10.90 1.60 -2.75
C ILE A 75 11.12 0.16 -3.21
N ASP A 76 11.56 -0.74 -2.31
CA ASP A 76 11.83 -2.14 -2.62
C ASP A 76 10.70 -3.08 -2.15
N SER A 77 9.59 -2.51 -1.65
CA SER A 77 8.43 -3.25 -1.15
C SER A 77 8.78 -4.31 -0.11
N LEU A 78 9.65 -3.96 0.84
CA LEU A 78 10.16 -4.84 1.88
C LEU A 78 9.32 -4.79 3.15
N ASP A 79 9.34 -5.86 3.94
CA ASP A 79 8.88 -5.77 5.33
C ASP A 79 9.89 -4.99 6.19
N PHE A 80 9.44 -4.56 7.38
CA PHE A 80 10.24 -3.74 8.28
C PHE A 80 11.58 -4.40 8.65
N VAL A 81 11.55 -5.69 8.92
CA VAL A 81 12.72 -6.42 9.39
C VAL A 81 13.73 -6.62 8.26
N ALA A 82 13.26 -6.95 7.05
CA ALA A 82 14.11 -7.08 5.87
C ALA A 82 14.83 -5.76 5.55
N ALA A 83 14.12 -4.62 5.63
CA ALA A 83 14.71 -3.31 5.42
C ALA A 83 15.79 -2.99 6.46
N VAL A 84 15.53 -3.27 7.75
CA VAL A 84 16.52 -3.09 8.83
C VAL A 84 17.75 -3.98 8.62
N GLU A 85 17.56 -5.26 8.23
CA GLU A 85 18.66 -6.19 7.98
C GLU A 85 19.55 -5.75 6.80
N ILE A 86 18.95 -5.26 5.72
CA ILE A 86 19.71 -4.75 4.56
C ILE A 86 20.52 -3.52 4.95
N LEU A 87 19.91 -2.54 5.62
CA LEU A 87 20.60 -1.33 6.07
C LEU A 87 21.71 -1.65 7.08
N ALA A 88 21.44 -2.56 8.02
CA ALA A 88 22.45 -3.04 8.97
C ALA A 88 23.65 -3.69 8.29
N ALA A 89 23.40 -4.56 7.30
CA ALA A 89 24.45 -5.19 6.51
C ALA A 89 25.27 -4.17 5.71
N GLN A 90 24.62 -3.17 5.11
CA GLN A 90 25.30 -2.10 4.37
C GLN A 90 26.19 -1.22 5.25
N ASN A 91 25.82 -1.03 6.52
CA ASN A 91 26.55 -0.20 7.49
C ASN A 91 27.44 -1.04 8.45
N GLY A 92 27.48 -2.37 8.30
CA GLY A 92 28.28 -3.25 9.15
C GLY A 92 27.80 -3.33 10.59
N ILE A 93 26.51 -3.10 10.84
CA ILE A 93 25.89 -3.10 12.18
C ILE A 93 25.45 -4.53 12.53
N PRO A 94 26.00 -5.16 13.60
CA PRO A 94 25.52 -6.45 14.07
C PRO A 94 24.16 -6.29 14.75
N LEU A 95 23.15 -7.04 14.31
CA LEU A 95 21.81 -7.01 14.87
C LEU A 95 21.63 -8.05 15.99
N ARG A 96 21.02 -7.62 17.10
CA ARG A 96 20.55 -8.49 18.19
C ARG A 96 19.04 -8.63 18.10
N TYR A 97 18.52 -9.81 18.37
CA TYR A 97 17.10 -10.12 18.25
C TYR A 97 16.46 -10.35 19.62
N THR A 98 15.25 -9.82 19.82
CA THR A 98 14.55 -9.76 21.11
C THR A 98 14.01 -11.10 21.58
N ASP A 99 13.78 -12.07 20.67
CA ASP A 99 13.10 -13.31 21.03
C ASP A 99 13.75 -14.55 20.41
N LYS A 100 14.08 -15.53 21.25
CA LYS A 100 14.50 -16.86 20.80
C LYS A 100 13.39 -17.56 19.97
N GLN A 101 12.15 -17.14 20.10
CA GLN A 101 11.01 -17.74 19.44
C GLN A 101 10.85 -17.22 18.00
N GLU A 102 11.13 -15.94 17.74
CA GLU A 102 11.10 -15.36 16.39
C GLU A 102 12.33 -15.76 15.56
N SER A 103 13.50 -15.88 16.19
CA SER A 103 14.66 -16.47 15.50
C SER A 103 14.41 -17.94 15.11
N LYS A 104 13.67 -18.69 15.93
CA LYS A 104 13.22 -20.04 15.60
C LYS A 104 12.20 -20.04 14.45
N SER A 105 11.24 -19.12 14.45
CA SER A 105 10.24 -18.99 13.38
C SER A 105 10.90 -18.64 12.04
N ARG A 106 11.90 -17.75 12.03
CA ARG A 106 12.66 -17.42 10.81
C ARG A 106 13.52 -18.57 10.30
N ASN A 107 14.25 -19.22 11.22
CA ASN A 107 15.01 -20.40 10.85
C ASN A 107 14.06 -21.49 10.33
N ARG A 108 12.91 -21.65 10.97
CA ARG A 108 11.86 -22.57 10.53
C ARG A 108 11.37 -22.24 9.11
N ARG A 109 11.07 -20.95 8.84
CA ARG A 109 10.68 -20.51 7.49
C ARG A 109 11.79 -20.79 6.47
N LYS A 110 13.06 -20.50 6.79
CA LYS A 110 14.20 -20.78 5.89
C LYS A 110 14.36 -22.27 5.61
N GLU A 111 14.21 -23.11 6.62
CA GLU A 111 14.24 -24.58 6.48
C GLU A 111 13.12 -25.06 5.56
N LEU A 112 11.89 -24.56 5.72
CA LEU A 112 10.76 -24.93 4.87
C LEU A 112 10.91 -24.43 3.43
N VAL A 113 11.43 -23.21 3.21
CA VAL A 113 11.76 -22.67 1.89
C VAL A 113 12.81 -23.55 1.21
N GLU A 114 13.86 -23.95 1.93
CA GLU A 114 14.89 -24.83 1.40
C GLU A 114 14.33 -26.19 0.99
N LEU A 115 13.40 -26.77 1.77
CA LEU A 115 12.71 -28.01 1.41
C LEU A 115 11.87 -27.87 0.14
N VAL A 116 11.15 -26.74 0.00
CA VAL A 116 10.37 -26.48 -1.21
C VAL A 116 11.30 -26.24 -2.40
N SER A 117 12.47 -25.61 -2.20
CA SER A 117 13.49 -25.45 -3.26
C SER A 117 14.01 -26.79 -3.76
N GLN A 118 14.36 -27.70 -2.85
CA GLN A 118 14.78 -29.06 -3.21
C GLN A 118 13.67 -29.83 -3.95
N ALA A 119 12.41 -29.60 -3.59
CA ALA A 119 11.28 -30.19 -4.30
C ALA A 119 11.10 -29.58 -5.71
N VAL A 120 11.35 -28.27 -5.88
CA VAL A 120 11.35 -27.61 -7.21
C VAL A 120 12.39 -28.27 -8.10
N ASP A 121 13.64 -28.38 -7.63
CA ASP A 121 14.73 -29.00 -8.37
C ASP A 121 14.40 -30.46 -8.74
N PHE A 122 13.94 -31.24 -7.77
CA PHE A 122 13.56 -32.64 -7.99
C PHE A 122 12.48 -32.81 -9.06
N TYR A 123 11.41 -32.03 -9.00
CA TYR A 123 10.32 -32.15 -9.98
C TYR A 123 10.72 -31.58 -11.35
N HIS A 124 11.53 -30.54 -11.38
CA HIS A 124 12.05 -29.95 -12.61
C HIS A 124 12.98 -30.93 -13.33
N GLU A 125 13.96 -31.52 -12.63
CA GLU A 125 14.84 -32.55 -13.17
C GLU A 125 14.04 -33.72 -13.74
N LYS A 126 12.97 -34.19 -13.08
CA LYS A 126 12.08 -35.23 -13.59
C LYS A 126 11.42 -34.87 -14.91
N LEU A 127 11.07 -33.58 -15.10
CA LEU A 127 10.46 -33.12 -16.34
C LEU A 127 11.45 -33.04 -17.50
N ILE A 128 12.62 -32.43 -17.25
CA ILE A 128 13.62 -32.17 -18.32
C ILE A 128 14.44 -33.37 -18.69
N ASP A 129 14.51 -34.41 -17.84
CA ASP A 129 15.18 -35.68 -18.17
C ASP A 129 14.50 -36.37 -19.36
N MET A 130 15.13 -36.26 -20.50
CA MET A 130 14.60 -36.83 -21.78
C MET A 130 14.54 -38.35 -21.77
N GLU A 131 15.30 -39.01 -20.92
CA GLU A 131 15.30 -40.48 -20.76
C GLU A 131 14.19 -40.96 -19.83
N ASN A 132 13.56 -40.04 -19.07
CA ASN A 132 12.45 -40.38 -18.19
C ASN A 132 11.15 -40.60 -18.98
N PRO A 133 10.67 -41.86 -19.11
CA PRO A 133 9.47 -42.15 -19.89
C PRO A 133 8.19 -41.65 -19.25
N ASP A 134 8.15 -41.55 -17.89
CA ASP A 134 6.97 -41.12 -17.15
C ASP A 134 6.64 -39.65 -17.39
N ALA A 135 7.65 -38.82 -17.68
CA ALA A 135 7.46 -37.40 -17.96
C ALA A 135 7.12 -37.08 -19.42
N ARG A 136 7.21 -38.07 -20.31
CA ARG A 136 6.97 -37.88 -21.75
C ARG A 136 5.58 -37.30 -22.06
N PRO A 137 4.46 -37.82 -21.49
CA PRO A 137 3.14 -37.22 -21.71
C PRO A 137 3.04 -35.77 -21.25
N ALA A 138 3.70 -35.42 -20.12
CA ALA A 138 3.75 -34.06 -19.63
C ALA A 138 4.52 -33.12 -20.57
N ARG A 139 5.68 -33.56 -21.08
CA ARG A 139 6.46 -32.79 -22.07
C ARG A 139 5.68 -32.58 -23.37
N GLU A 140 5.00 -33.61 -23.88
CA GLU A 140 4.16 -33.52 -25.07
C GLU A 140 3.00 -32.55 -24.87
N TYR A 141 2.34 -32.63 -23.72
CA TYR A 141 1.26 -31.69 -23.35
C TYR A 141 1.75 -30.24 -23.26
N LEU A 142 2.88 -30.00 -22.59
CA LEU A 142 3.47 -28.65 -22.47
C LEU A 142 3.87 -28.13 -23.86
N LYS A 143 4.47 -28.96 -24.71
CA LYS A 143 4.83 -28.56 -26.07
C LYS A 143 3.61 -28.17 -26.91
N GLN A 144 2.50 -28.91 -26.82
CA GLN A 144 1.24 -28.58 -27.52
C GLN A 144 0.64 -27.23 -27.05
N ARG A 145 0.90 -26.85 -25.79
CA ARG A 145 0.47 -25.60 -25.21
C ARG A 145 1.47 -24.46 -25.36
N GLY A 146 2.55 -24.64 -26.10
CA GLY A 146 3.60 -23.63 -26.24
C GLY A 146 4.50 -23.46 -25.02
N LEU A 147 4.39 -24.31 -23.99
CA LEU A 147 5.09 -24.21 -22.71
C LEU A 147 6.29 -25.19 -22.59
N GLY A 148 6.78 -25.71 -23.68
CA GLY A 148 7.90 -26.68 -23.68
C GLY A 148 9.28 -26.03 -23.74
N GLY A 149 10.34 -26.86 -23.54
CA GLY A 149 11.73 -26.43 -23.68
C GLY A 149 12.13 -25.30 -22.78
N ASP A 150 12.68 -24.23 -23.36
CA ASP A 150 13.25 -23.08 -22.65
C ASP A 150 12.25 -22.40 -21.69
N ILE A 151 10.95 -22.45 -22.00
CA ILE A 151 9.90 -21.90 -21.15
C ILE A 151 9.74 -22.75 -19.89
N ALA A 152 9.73 -24.08 -20.04
CA ALA A 152 9.66 -24.97 -18.88
C ALA A 152 10.88 -24.80 -17.96
N GLU A 153 12.06 -24.57 -18.52
CA GLU A 153 13.28 -24.27 -17.79
C GLU A 153 13.20 -22.91 -17.08
N LYS A 154 12.84 -21.84 -17.82
CA LYS A 154 12.72 -20.47 -17.29
C LYS A 154 11.78 -20.36 -16.09
N PHE A 155 10.66 -21.08 -16.10
CA PHE A 155 9.67 -21.06 -15.03
C PHE A 155 9.77 -22.27 -14.08
N SER A 156 10.84 -23.06 -14.18
CA SER A 156 11.10 -24.25 -13.34
C SER A 156 9.89 -25.20 -13.28
N ILE A 157 9.18 -25.36 -14.40
CA ILE A 157 8.03 -26.27 -14.47
C ILE A 157 8.53 -27.69 -14.18
N GLY A 158 7.77 -28.47 -13.40
CA GLY A 158 8.14 -29.78 -12.94
C GLY A 158 7.13 -30.88 -13.27
N TRP A 159 7.53 -32.13 -13.07
CA TRP A 159 6.67 -33.29 -13.20
C TRP A 159 6.64 -34.14 -11.93
N ALA A 160 5.47 -34.29 -11.34
CA ALA A 160 5.20 -35.25 -10.29
C ALA A 160 4.67 -36.55 -10.92
N SER A 161 5.47 -37.61 -10.89
CA SER A 161 5.09 -38.94 -11.36
C SER A 161 3.91 -39.50 -10.55
N ASP A 162 3.35 -40.63 -10.97
CA ASP A 162 2.28 -41.32 -10.22
C ASP A 162 2.79 -42.13 -9.02
N SER A 163 4.08 -42.02 -8.70
CA SER A 163 4.67 -42.69 -7.54
C SER A 163 4.01 -42.18 -6.24
N TRP A 164 3.89 -43.08 -5.26
CA TRP A 164 3.23 -42.76 -3.98
C TRP A 164 4.05 -41.83 -3.10
N ASP A 165 5.39 -42.00 -3.08
CA ASP A 165 6.30 -41.41 -2.08
C ASP A 165 7.69 -41.07 -2.65
N SER A 166 7.80 -40.75 -3.93
CA SER A 166 9.11 -40.55 -4.56
C SER A 166 9.81 -39.28 -4.06
N LEU A 167 9.08 -38.18 -3.85
CA LEU A 167 9.61 -36.97 -3.27
C LEU A 167 9.93 -37.17 -1.78
N CYS A 168 9.01 -37.80 -1.03
CA CYS A 168 9.22 -38.08 0.40
C CYS A 168 10.51 -38.88 0.64
N LYS A 169 10.78 -39.88 -0.20
CA LYS A 169 12.04 -40.67 -0.15
C LYS A 169 13.27 -39.84 -0.53
N HIS A 170 13.13 -38.92 -1.48
CA HIS A 170 14.22 -38.06 -1.90
C HIS A 170 14.58 -37.05 -0.80
N LEU A 171 13.59 -36.38 -0.21
CA LEU A 171 13.82 -35.40 0.84
C LEU A 171 14.22 -36.02 2.18
N ALA A 172 13.70 -37.19 2.51
CA ALA A 172 13.96 -37.94 3.76
C ALA A 172 13.77 -37.09 5.03
N VAL A 173 12.72 -36.29 5.09
CA VAL A 173 12.42 -35.32 6.15
C VAL A 173 11.46 -35.87 7.21
N SER A 174 11.34 -35.17 8.32
CA SER A 174 10.41 -35.48 9.39
C SER A 174 8.94 -35.36 8.93
N ASN A 175 8.04 -36.04 9.62
CA ASN A 175 6.60 -35.90 9.38
C ASN A 175 6.11 -34.44 9.58
N GLU A 176 6.70 -33.75 10.56
CA GLU A 176 6.39 -32.35 10.86
C GLU A 176 6.77 -31.43 9.70
N ASP A 177 8.00 -31.56 9.20
CA ASP A 177 8.50 -30.76 8.06
C ASP A 177 7.74 -31.03 6.77
N LEU A 178 7.40 -32.30 6.53
CA LEU A 178 6.63 -32.70 5.36
C LEU A 178 5.22 -32.07 5.34
N LEU A 179 4.56 -32.04 6.49
CA LEU A 179 3.23 -31.43 6.64
C LEU A 179 3.32 -29.91 6.60
N ALA A 180 4.28 -29.31 7.31
CA ALA A 180 4.48 -27.87 7.39
C ALA A 180 4.84 -27.23 6.05
N SER A 181 5.61 -27.93 5.21
CA SER A 181 5.92 -27.51 3.85
C SER A 181 4.79 -27.73 2.82
N GLY A 182 3.79 -28.56 3.18
CA GLY A 182 2.69 -28.92 2.27
C GLY A 182 3.10 -29.82 1.10
N LEU A 183 4.30 -30.45 1.16
CA LEU A 183 4.85 -31.31 0.10
C LEU A 183 4.30 -32.74 0.16
N GLY A 184 3.80 -33.17 1.30
CA GLY A 184 3.28 -34.52 1.45
C GLY A 184 2.28 -34.63 2.60
N GLY A 185 1.89 -35.87 2.90
CA GLY A 185 0.99 -36.21 3.98
C GLY A 185 1.37 -37.54 4.65
N ILE A 186 0.64 -37.87 5.71
CA ILE A 186 0.82 -39.08 6.49
C ILE A 186 -0.43 -39.94 6.34
N ASN A 187 -0.26 -41.19 5.93
CA ASN A 187 -1.36 -42.14 5.82
C ASN A 187 -1.76 -42.72 7.20
N LYS A 188 -2.87 -43.45 7.27
CA LYS A 188 -3.37 -44.04 8.53
C LYS A 188 -2.40 -45.02 9.20
N ASN A 189 -1.42 -45.54 8.46
CA ASN A 189 -0.41 -46.47 8.96
C ASN A 189 0.91 -45.76 9.32
N GLY A 190 0.95 -44.42 9.29
CA GLY A 190 2.12 -43.62 9.64
C GLY A 190 3.13 -43.45 8.48
N GLY A 191 2.86 -44.00 7.31
CA GLY A 191 3.73 -43.84 6.13
C GLY A 191 3.54 -42.50 5.44
N GLN A 192 4.63 -41.91 4.97
CA GLN A 192 4.62 -40.69 4.18
C GLN A 192 4.11 -40.93 2.74
N TYR A 193 3.48 -39.92 2.16
CA TYR A 193 3.08 -39.91 0.75
C TYR A 193 3.19 -38.51 0.12
N ASP A 194 3.46 -38.46 -1.20
CA ASP A 194 3.59 -37.22 -1.95
C ASP A 194 2.24 -36.55 -2.14
N PHE A 195 2.16 -35.22 -1.88
CA PHE A 195 0.92 -34.48 -2.05
C PHE A 195 0.51 -34.35 -3.52
N PHE A 196 1.49 -34.17 -4.41
CA PHE A 196 1.27 -34.10 -5.85
C PHE A 196 1.66 -35.41 -6.50
N ARG A 197 0.76 -35.94 -7.31
CA ARG A 197 0.99 -37.16 -8.11
C ARG A 197 0.32 -37.03 -9.46
N ASN A 198 0.98 -37.52 -10.50
CA ASN A 198 0.52 -37.49 -11.89
C ASN A 198 0.09 -36.08 -12.33
N ARG A 199 0.97 -35.08 -12.07
CA ARG A 199 0.68 -33.67 -12.35
C ARG A 199 1.90 -32.92 -12.86
N ILE A 200 1.66 -31.99 -13.79
CA ILE A 200 2.57 -30.90 -14.12
C ILE A 200 2.53 -29.89 -12.99
N LEU A 201 3.70 -29.48 -12.49
CA LEU A 201 3.85 -28.58 -11.36
C LEU A 201 4.38 -27.22 -11.78
N PHE A 202 3.75 -26.19 -11.27
CA PHE A 202 4.13 -24.79 -11.40
C PHE A 202 4.58 -24.30 -10.02
N PRO A 203 5.88 -24.05 -9.80
CA PRO A 203 6.35 -23.52 -8.53
C PRO A 203 5.75 -22.13 -8.27
N ILE A 204 5.32 -21.89 -7.04
CA ILE A 204 4.80 -20.61 -6.57
C ILE A 204 5.88 -19.97 -5.72
N PHE A 205 6.25 -18.73 -6.06
CA PHE A 205 7.28 -17.97 -5.38
C PHE A 205 6.69 -16.86 -4.52
N SER A 206 7.39 -16.52 -3.45
CA SER A 206 7.13 -15.30 -2.67
C SER A 206 7.48 -14.05 -3.50
N GLU A 207 7.13 -12.86 -3.01
CA GLU A 207 7.54 -11.59 -3.64
C GLU A 207 9.06 -11.45 -3.75
N GLN A 208 9.81 -12.07 -2.83
CA GLN A 208 11.28 -12.06 -2.79
C GLN A 208 11.90 -13.07 -3.76
N GLY A 209 11.11 -14.01 -4.29
CA GLY A 209 11.57 -15.06 -5.19
C GLY A 209 11.88 -16.41 -4.50
N ASP A 210 11.54 -16.55 -3.21
CA ASP A 210 11.65 -17.83 -2.51
C ASP A 210 10.54 -18.78 -2.97
N PRO A 211 10.83 -20.05 -3.30
CA PRO A 211 9.79 -21.04 -3.61
C PRO A 211 9.04 -21.42 -2.32
N ILE A 212 7.72 -21.31 -2.32
CA ILE A 212 6.87 -21.49 -1.14
C ILE A 212 5.75 -22.52 -1.32
N ALA A 213 5.42 -22.89 -2.54
CA ALA A 213 4.31 -23.79 -2.83
C ALA A 213 4.35 -24.29 -4.29
N PHE A 214 3.36 -25.09 -4.65
CA PHE A 214 3.13 -25.55 -6.03
C PHE A 214 1.65 -25.44 -6.42
N GLY A 215 1.41 -25.12 -7.69
CA GLY A 215 0.18 -25.44 -8.39
C GLY A 215 0.37 -26.66 -9.28
N GLY A 216 -0.53 -27.64 -9.18
CA GLY A 216 -0.44 -28.89 -9.94
C GLY A 216 -1.58 -29.04 -10.93
N ARG A 217 -1.28 -29.12 -12.23
CA ARG A 217 -2.25 -29.38 -13.30
C ARG A 217 -2.21 -30.85 -13.71
N LYS A 218 -3.38 -31.51 -13.73
CA LYS A 218 -3.47 -32.88 -14.26
C LYS A 218 -3.37 -32.90 -15.78
N LEU A 219 -2.87 -34.00 -16.34
CA LEU A 219 -3.00 -34.32 -17.76
C LEU A 219 -4.49 -34.52 -18.12
N PRO A 220 -4.88 -34.40 -19.40
CA PRO A 220 -6.28 -34.55 -19.85
C PRO A 220 -6.97 -35.81 -19.33
N ASP A 221 -6.29 -36.95 -19.37
CA ASP A 221 -6.80 -38.27 -18.97
C ASP A 221 -6.58 -38.56 -17.47
N GLY A 222 -6.02 -37.61 -16.70
CA GLY A 222 -5.73 -37.80 -15.27
C GLY A 222 -6.97 -37.71 -14.40
N GLU A 223 -6.92 -38.32 -13.21
CA GLU A 223 -8.01 -38.29 -12.22
C GLU A 223 -8.01 -37.03 -11.35
N GLY A 224 -9.17 -36.72 -10.76
CA GLY A 224 -9.36 -35.62 -9.81
C GLY A 224 -9.50 -34.23 -10.43
N PRO A 225 -9.38 -33.14 -9.64
CA PRO A 225 -9.59 -31.77 -10.13
C PRO A 225 -8.53 -31.36 -11.15
N LYS A 226 -8.94 -30.52 -12.12
CA LYS A 226 -8.05 -30.00 -13.19
C LYS A 226 -6.81 -29.33 -12.58
N TYR A 227 -6.97 -28.51 -11.55
CA TYR A 227 -5.90 -27.89 -10.77
C TYR A 227 -5.98 -28.29 -9.30
N LYS A 228 -4.83 -28.45 -8.67
CA LYS A 228 -4.67 -28.71 -7.24
C LYS A 228 -3.47 -27.86 -6.77
N ASN A 229 -3.67 -27.05 -5.75
CA ASN A 229 -2.60 -26.25 -5.17
C ASN A 229 -2.13 -26.85 -3.85
N THR A 230 -0.94 -26.47 -3.39
CA THR A 230 -0.49 -26.76 -2.00
C THR A 230 -1.60 -26.38 -1.01
N SER A 231 -1.75 -27.16 0.04
CA SER A 231 -2.76 -26.95 1.07
C SER A 231 -2.57 -25.63 1.80
N ASP A 232 -3.66 -24.92 2.11
CA ASP A 232 -3.64 -23.74 2.99
C ASP A 232 -3.19 -24.05 4.44
N GLY A 233 -2.98 -25.32 4.78
CA GLY A 233 -2.39 -25.77 6.04
C GLY A 233 -0.85 -25.73 6.06
N ALA A 234 -0.17 -25.42 4.95
CA ALA A 234 1.27 -25.22 4.92
C ALA A 234 1.66 -23.91 5.63
N GLU A 235 2.74 -23.94 6.42
CA GLU A 235 3.13 -22.80 7.26
C GLU A 235 3.60 -21.56 6.46
N ILE A 236 4.15 -21.78 5.25
CA ILE A 236 4.75 -20.71 4.43
C ILE A 236 3.90 -20.29 3.23
N TYR A 237 2.69 -20.84 3.09
CA TYR A 237 1.80 -20.57 1.96
C TYR A 237 0.39 -20.23 2.41
N SER A 238 -0.15 -19.15 1.88
CA SER A 238 -1.57 -18.77 2.03
C SER A 238 -2.11 -18.30 0.68
N LYS A 239 -3.04 -19.07 0.15
CA LYS A 239 -3.61 -18.85 -1.18
C LYS A 239 -4.30 -17.49 -1.34
N SER A 240 -4.93 -16.98 -0.28
CA SER A 240 -5.61 -15.68 -0.28
C SER A 240 -4.68 -14.48 -0.28
N GLN A 241 -3.37 -14.71 -0.07
CA GLN A 241 -2.37 -13.65 0.06
C GLN A 241 -1.31 -13.70 -1.05
N ILE A 242 -1.25 -14.74 -1.86
CA ILE A 242 -0.20 -14.93 -2.85
C ILE A 242 -0.73 -14.69 -4.26
N LEU A 243 0.02 -13.88 -5.01
CA LEU A 243 -0.14 -13.69 -6.45
C LEU A 243 0.97 -14.43 -7.18
N TYR A 244 0.60 -15.39 -8.01
CA TYR A 244 1.55 -16.12 -8.86
C TYR A 244 2.20 -15.16 -9.87
N GLY A 245 3.49 -15.21 -9.99
CA GLY A 245 4.25 -14.40 -10.95
C GLY A 245 4.62 -13.00 -10.44
N LEU A 246 4.22 -12.61 -9.22
CA LEU A 246 4.50 -11.27 -8.69
C LEU A 246 6.01 -11.01 -8.53
N ASN A 247 6.79 -12.03 -8.19
CA ASN A 247 8.25 -11.95 -8.10
C ASN A 247 8.90 -11.52 -9.43
N TRP A 248 8.35 -11.93 -10.56
CA TRP A 248 8.81 -11.53 -11.90
C TRP A 248 8.16 -10.23 -12.39
N ALA A 249 6.90 -10.01 -12.01
CA ALA A 249 6.08 -8.90 -12.53
C ALA A 249 6.37 -7.55 -11.88
N LYS A 250 6.83 -7.52 -10.63
CA LYS A 250 6.91 -6.32 -9.78
C LYS A 250 7.74 -5.19 -10.39
N GLU A 251 8.87 -5.50 -11.02
CA GLU A 251 9.75 -4.49 -11.61
C GLU A 251 9.09 -3.78 -12.80
N GLU A 252 8.55 -4.56 -13.74
CA GLU A 252 7.83 -4.02 -14.90
C GLU A 252 6.55 -3.29 -14.47
N ALA A 253 5.82 -3.83 -13.49
CA ALA A 253 4.62 -3.23 -12.94
C ALA A 253 4.90 -1.84 -12.35
N GLY A 254 5.96 -1.69 -11.56
CA GLY A 254 6.38 -0.40 -11.01
C GLY A 254 6.81 0.59 -12.09
N ARG A 255 7.48 0.11 -13.14
CA ARG A 255 7.95 0.96 -14.24
C ARG A 255 6.81 1.50 -15.11
N ILE A 256 5.77 0.69 -15.37
CA ILE A 256 4.63 1.04 -16.24
C ILE A 256 3.45 1.60 -15.43
N ASP A 257 3.48 1.43 -14.11
CA ASP A 257 2.37 1.73 -13.20
C ASP A 257 1.09 0.93 -13.56
N GLU A 258 1.27 -0.37 -13.90
CA GLU A 258 0.17 -1.24 -14.31
C GLU A 258 0.49 -2.71 -14.01
N LEU A 259 -0.48 -3.45 -13.44
CA LEU A 259 -0.48 -4.90 -13.30
C LEU A 259 -1.57 -5.52 -14.16
N VAL A 260 -1.31 -6.69 -14.73
CA VAL A 260 -2.30 -7.50 -15.45
C VAL A 260 -2.62 -8.73 -14.61
N VAL A 261 -3.89 -8.94 -14.26
CA VAL A 261 -4.32 -10.05 -13.42
C VAL A 261 -5.04 -11.09 -14.27
N CYS A 262 -4.47 -12.29 -14.34
CA CYS A 262 -5.01 -13.47 -15.03
C CYS A 262 -5.60 -14.48 -14.03
N GLU A 263 -6.25 -15.53 -14.54
CA GLU A 263 -6.82 -16.59 -13.71
C GLU A 263 -5.81 -17.66 -13.30
N GLY A 264 -4.91 -18.05 -14.20
CA GLY A 264 -4.08 -19.23 -14.05
C GLY A 264 -2.60 -19.06 -14.35
N TYR A 265 -1.86 -20.12 -14.03
CA TYR A 265 -0.40 -20.22 -14.22
C TYR A 265 -0.01 -20.07 -15.69
N THR A 266 -0.73 -20.77 -16.57
CA THR A 266 -0.45 -20.79 -18.02
C THR A 266 -0.66 -19.44 -18.66
N ASP A 267 -1.63 -18.66 -18.15
CA ASP A 267 -1.96 -17.34 -18.67
C ASP A 267 -0.84 -16.34 -18.34
N VAL A 268 -0.33 -16.39 -17.09
CA VAL A 268 0.83 -15.58 -16.70
C VAL A 268 2.06 -15.90 -17.53
N ILE A 269 2.38 -17.19 -17.67
CA ILE A 269 3.54 -17.62 -18.46
C ILE A 269 3.38 -17.18 -19.92
N GLY A 270 2.19 -17.35 -20.51
CA GLY A 270 1.90 -16.89 -21.86
C GLY A 270 2.05 -15.37 -22.00
N CYS A 271 1.50 -14.59 -21.07
CA CYS A 271 1.66 -13.14 -21.05
C CYS A 271 3.14 -12.73 -20.99
N HIS A 272 3.94 -13.36 -20.11
CA HIS A 272 5.37 -13.08 -20.03
C HIS A 272 6.10 -13.38 -21.35
N GLU A 273 5.79 -14.48 -22.02
CA GLU A 273 6.36 -14.81 -23.33
C GLU A 273 5.90 -13.87 -24.44
N ALA A 274 4.67 -13.36 -24.35
CA ALA A 274 4.18 -12.29 -25.22
C ALA A 274 4.80 -10.91 -24.91
N GLY A 275 5.69 -10.79 -23.90
CA GLY A 275 6.32 -9.53 -23.51
C GLY A 275 5.45 -8.65 -22.60
N ILE A 276 4.46 -9.24 -21.92
CA ILE A 276 3.62 -8.61 -20.88
C ILE A 276 4.09 -9.14 -19.53
N SER A 277 5.33 -8.79 -19.14
CA SER A 277 5.99 -9.36 -17.96
C SER A 277 5.41 -8.84 -16.62
N ARG A 278 4.48 -7.88 -16.64
CA ARG A 278 3.71 -7.40 -15.49
C ARG A 278 2.45 -8.23 -15.17
N ALA A 279 2.34 -9.44 -15.72
CA ALA A 279 1.21 -10.33 -15.49
C ALA A 279 1.36 -11.17 -14.23
N VAL A 280 0.25 -11.33 -13.47
CA VAL A 280 0.13 -12.13 -12.24
C VAL A 280 -1.16 -12.93 -12.27
N ALA A 281 -1.30 -13.94 -11.40
CA ALA A 281 -2.57 -14.67 -11.27
C ALA A 281 -2.95 -14.96 -9.82
N THR A 282 -4.27 -15.08 -9.58
CA THR A 282 -4.85 -15.48 -8.29
C THR A 282 -4.91 -17.00 -8.10
N CYS A 283 -4.64 -17.76 -9.15
CA CYS A 283 -4.52 -19.22 -9.18
C CYS A 283 -5.69 -19.99 -8.55
N GLY A 284 -6.92 -19.67 -9.02
CA GLY A 284 -8.13 -20.39 -8.66
C GLY A 284 -8.74 -19.98 -7.32
N THR A 285 -8.48 -18.75 -6.89
CA THR A 285 -9.29 -18.01 -5.91
C THR A 285 -9.91 -16.78 -6.55
N ALA A 286 -11.03 -16.30 -6.01
CA ALA A 286 -11.48 -14.95 -6.32
C ALA A 286 -10.44 -13.91 -5.87
N LEU A 287 -10.41 -12.76 -6.52
CA LEU A 287 -9.60 -11.64 -6.08
C LEU A 287 -9.99 -11.24 -4.65
N THR A 288 -8.99 -11.09 -3.76
CA THR A 288 -9.19 -10.72 -2.35
C THR A 288 -8.69 -9.31 -2.08
N GLN A 289 -9.12 -8.72 -0.98
CA GLN A 289 -8.61 -7.42 -0.51
C GLN A 289 -7.10 -7.46 -0.28
N GLU A 290 -6.56 -8.57 0.25
CA GLU A 290 -5.12 -8.75 0.45
C GLU A 290 -4.34 -8.80 -0.88
N HIS A 291 -4.92 -9.40 -1.92
CA HIS A 291 -4.33 -9.32 -3.26
C HIS A 291 -4.28 -7.88 -3.77
N VAL A 292 -5.36 -7.10 -3.59
CA VAL A 292 -5.42 -5.70 -4.03
C VAL A 292 -4.45 -4.84 -3.24
N ARG A 293 -4.36 -5.01 -1.92
CA ARG A 293 -3.38 -4.33 -1.06
C ARG A 293 -1.94 -4.60 -1.52
N LYS A 294 -1.63 -5.84 -1.92
CA LYS A 294 -0.31 -6.16 -2.48
C LYS A 294 -0.07 -5.49 -3.82
N MET A 295 -1.04 -5.55 -4.72
CA MET A 295 -0.92 -4.95 -6.05
C MET A 295 -0.76 -3.43 -5.99
N SER A 296 -1.46 -2.75 -5.07
CA SER A 296 -1.39 -1.29 -4.92
C SER A 296 -0.01 -0.77 -4.51
N ARG A 297 0.83 -1.64 -3.96
CA ARG A 297 2.23 -1.33 -3.65
C ARG A 297 3.12 -1.22 -4.90
N PHE A 298 2.71 -1.83 -6.00
CA PHE A 298 3.50 -1.92 -7.23
C PHE A 298 2.91 -1.14 -8.39
N ALA A 299 1.58 -0.92 -8.41
CA ALA A 299 0.92 -0.23 -9.51
C ALA A 299 -0.40 0.39 -9.09
N LYS A 300 -0.74 1.55 -9.69
CA LYS A 300 -2.02 2.23 -9.54
C LYS A 300 -3.08 1.76 -10.52
N LYS A 301 -2.72 0.99 -11.53
CA LYS A 301 -3.65 0.43 -12.52
C LYS A 301 -3.60 -1.09 -12.46
N VAL A 302 -4.77 -1.71 -12.43
CA VAL A 302 -4.94 -3.16 -12.45
C VAL A 302 -5.85 -3.53 -13.61
N VAL A 303 -5.30 -4.23 -14.60
CA VAL A 303 -6.06 -4.74 -15.75
C VAL A 303 -6.50 -6.17 -15.45
N LEU A 304 -7.79 -6.40 -15.35
CA LEU A 304 -8.37 -7.72 -15.20
C LEU A 304 -8.47 -8.39 -16.58
N ALA A 305 -7.66 -9.39 -16.81
CA ALA A 305 -7.64 -10.23 -18.02
C ALA A 305 -8.22 -11.61 -17.68
N PHE A 306 -9.50 -11.63 -17.29
CA PHE A 306 -10.26 -12.84 -16.96
C PHE A 306 -11.14 -13.24 -18.13
N ASP A 307 -11.58 -14.50 -18.15
CA ASP A 307 -12.60 -14.97 -19.07
C ASP A 307 -13.86 -14.09 -18.95
N ALA A 308 -14.42 -13.68 -20.07
CA ALA A 308 -15.47 -12.67 -20.18
C ALA A 308 -16.70 -12.94 -19.29
N ASP A 309 -16.97 -14.21 -18.95
CA ASP A 309 -18.10 -14.60 -18.11
C ASP A 309 -17.81 -14.47 -16.61
N ASN A 310 -16.56 -14.59 -16.17
CA ASN A 310 -16.14 -14.56 -14.77
C ASN A 310 -15.74 -13.15 -14.26
N ALA A 311 -15.18 -12.31 -15.13
CA ALA A 311 -14.73 -10.96 -14.77
C ALA A 311 -15.85 -10.02 -14.28
N GLY A 312 -17.08 -10.31 -14.67
CA GLY A 312 -18.23 -9.43 -14.44
C GLY A 312 -19.03 -9.66 -13.17
N GLN A 313 -18.97 -10.82 -12.53
CA GLN A 313 -19.95 -11.17 -11.50
C GLN A 313 -19.42 -11.24 -10.06
N SER A 314 -18.24 -11.77 -9.80
CA SER A 314 -17.82 -12.01 -8.42
C SER A 314 -17.01 -10.89 -7.76
N ALA A 315 -16.44 -9.98 -8.54
CA ALA A 315 -15.66 -8.85 -8.01
C ALA A 315 -16.40 -7.50 -8.11
N ALA A 316 -17.49 -7.44 -8.85
CA ALA A 316 -18.13 -6.20 -9.33
C ALA A 316 -18.54 -5.20 -8.22
N GLU A 317 -19.00 -5.68 -7.07
CA GLU A 317 -19.43 -4.79 -5.97
C GLU A 317 -18.25 -4.31 -5.14
N LYS A 318 -17.24 -5.16 -4.97
CA LYS A 318 -16.06 -4.88 -4.13
C LYS A 318 -15.00 -4.02 -4.84
N VAL A 319 -14.96 -4.06 -6.18
CA VAL A 319 -13.95 -3.30 -6.96
C VAL A 319 -14.00 -1.80 -6.63
N TYR A 320 -15.18 -1.21 -6.53
CA TYR A 320 -15.30 0.24 -6.23
C TYR A 320 -14.88 0.61 -4.81
N GLU A 321 -15.11 -0.30 -3.84
CA GLU A 321 -14.62 -0.14 -2.47
C GLU A 321 -13.08 -0.17 -2.48
N TRP A 322 -12.50 -1.13 -3.19
CA TRP A 322 -11.06 -1.27 -3.30
C TRP A 322 -10.39 -0.13 -4.10
N GLU A 323 -11.04 0.39 -5.16
CA GLU A 323 -10.55 1.57 -5.89
C GLU A 323 -10.38 2.77 -4.95
N SER A 324 -11.35 2.99 -4.07
CA SER A 324 -11.31 4.08 -3.09
C SER A 324 -10.35 3.81 -1.93
N GLU A 325 -10.30 2.57 -1.42
CA GLU A 325 -9.48 2.21 -0.25
C GLU A 325 -7.99 2.19 -0.58
N PHE A 326 -7.62 1.68 -1.77
CA PHE A 326 -6.21 1.45 -2.14
C PHE A 326 -5.69 2.43 -3.21
N ASP A 327 -6.49 3.39 -3.64
CA ASP A 327 -6.15 4.34 -4.72
C ASP A 327 -5.66 3.62 -5.97
N VAL A 328 -6.44 2.63 -6.45
CA VAL A 328 -6.13 1.78 -7.60
C VAL A 328 -7.26 1.87 -8.63
N LEU A 329 -6.93 2.02 -9.90
CA LEU A 329 -7.90 2.00 -10.99
C LEU A 329 -8.00 0.60 -11.61
N PHE A 330 -9.17 -0.01 -11.53
CA PHE A 330 -9.44 -1.27 -12.21
C PHE A 330 -9.91 -1.07 -13.65
N LYS A 331 -9.26 -1.78 -14.56
CA LYS A 331 -9.65 -1.89 -15.97
C LYS A 331 -9.95 -3.33 -16.33
N VAL A 332 -10.67 -3.56 -17.41
CA VAL A 332 -10.99 -4.89 -17.92
C VAL A 332 -10.53 -5.01 -19.37
N ALA A 333 -9.76 -6.04 -19.63
CA ALA A 333 -9.38 -6.47 -20.98
C ALA A 333 -10.56 -7.23 -21.61
N ASP A 334 -11.11 -6.73 -22.72
CA ASP A 334 -12.25 -7.34 -23.42
C ASP A 334 -11.75 -8.47 -24.35
N LEU A 335 -11.48 -9.64 -23.76
CA LEU A 335 -10.99 -10.80 -24.49
C LEU A 335 -12.06 -11.37 -25.44
N PRO A 336 -11.67 -11.95 -26.59
CA PRO A 336 -12.60 -12.66 -27.47
C PRO A 336 -13.30 -13.82 -26.75
N GLU A 337 -14.54 -14.08 -27.09
CA GLU A 337 -15.35 -15.12 -26.45
C GLU A 337 -14.69 -16.52 -26.60
N GLY A 338 -14.51 -17.20 -25.46
CA GLY A 338 -13.92 -18.55 -25.40
C GLY A 338 -12.41 -18.60 -25.52
N GLN A 339 -11.70 -17.47 -25.49
CA GLN A 339 -10.25 -17.40 -25.46
C GLN A 339 -9.75 -16.91 -24.10
N ASP A 340 -8.74 -17.59 -23.56
CA ASP A 340 -8.01 -17.14 -22.38
C ASP A 340 -6.72 -16.37 -22.77
N PRO A 341 -6.13 -15.57 -21.86
CA PRO A 341 -4.92 -14.83 -22.14
C PRO A 341 -3.75 -15.72 -22.56
N GLY A 342 -3.67 -16.93 -22.00
CA GLY A 342 -2.61 -17.91 -22.31
C GLY A 342 -2.70 -18.42 -23.75
N ASP A 343 -3.89 -18.82 -24.19
CA ASP A 343 -4.09 -19.29 -25.56
C ASP A 343 -3.86 -18.15 -26.57
N LEU A 344 -4.30 -16.93 -26.26
CA LEU A 344 -4.12 -15.74 -27.11
C LEU A 344 -2.64 -15.32 -27.16
N ALA A 345 -1.91 -15.43 -26.07
CA ALA A 345 -0.48 -15.11 -26.01
C ALA A 345 0.37 -15.91 -27.00
N PHE A 346 0.03 -17.18 -27.21
CA PHE A 346 0.75 -18.05 -28.14
C PHE A 346 0.21 -18.00 -29.58
N SER A 347 -1.09 -17.74 -29.76
CA SER A 347 -1.70 -17.69 -31.09
C SER A 347 -1.56 -16.32 -31.77
N ASN A 348 -1.73 -15.23 -31.02
CA ASN A 348 -1.65 -13.85 -31.51
C ASN A 348 -1.22 -12.87 -30.42
N PRO A 349 0.08 -12.82 -30.06
CA PRO A 349 0.61 -12.00 -28.97
C PRO A 349 0.39 -10.49 -29.17
N ASP A 350 0.33 -10.01 -30.41
CA ASP A 350 0.13 -8.59 -30.70
C ASP A 350 -1.31 -8.17 -30.42
N ASP A 351 -2.30 -9.02 -30.73
CA ASP A 351 -3.69 -8.78 -30.36
C ASP A 351 -3.87 -8.76 -28.85
N LEU A 352 -3.22 -9.67 -28.11
CA LEU A 352 -3.27 -9.67 -26.66
C LEU A 352 -2.72 -8.37 -26.08
N LYS A 353 -1.58 -7.88 -26.58
CA LYS A 353 -1.03 -6.58 -26.17
C LYS A 353 -2.01 -5.45 -26.43
N GLN A 354 -2.58 -5.40 -27.64
CA GLN A 354 -3.55 -4.37 -28.01
C GLN A 354 -4.79 -4.41 -27.10
N ILE A 355 -5.32 -5.58 -26.77
CA ILE A 355 -6.47 -5.75 -25.89
C ILE A 355 -6.16 -5.22 -24.49
N ILE A 356 -4.97 -5.52 -23.94
CA ILE A 356 -4.53 -5.03 -22.63
C ILE A 356 -4.32 -3.53 -22.66
N ASP A 357 -3.64 -2.99 -23.68
CA ASP A 357 -3.37 -1.55 -23.81
C ASP A 357 -4.67 -0.73 -23.98
N THR A 358 -5.70 -1.32 -24.60
CA THR A 358 -7.02 -0.69 -24.79
C THR A 358 -8.04 -1.08 -23.72
N ALA A 359 -7.61 -1.69 -22.62
CA ALA A 359 -8.46 -2.08 -21.51
C ALA A 359 -9.25 -0.88 -20.96
N LYS A 360 -10.54 -1.10 -20.73
CA LYS A 360 -11.48 -0.07 -20.31
C LYS A 360 -11.63 -0.02 -18.80
N PRO A 361 -11.90 1.16 -18.19
CA PRO A 361 -12.31 1.22 -16.79
C PRO A 361 -13.44 0.22 -16.50
N HIS A 362 -13.41 -0.40 -15.33
CA HIS A 362 -14.35 -1.48 -14.98
C HIS A 362 -15.83 -1.06 -15.16
N MET A 363 -16.20 0.15 -14.74
CA MET A 363 -17.54 0.69 -14.96
C MET A 363 -17.89 0.80 -16.46
N GLN A 364 -16.97 1.34 -17.26
CA GLN A 364 -17.16 1.50 -18.69
C GLN A 364 -17.40 0.15 -19.38
N PHE A 365 -16.60 -0.85 -19.04
CA PHE A 365 -16.75 -2.21 -19.57
C PHE A 365 -18.15 -2.78 -19.25
N ARG A 366 -18.61 -2.65 -18.00
CA ARG A 366 -19.91 -3.14 -17.55
C ARG A 366 -21.07 -2.44 -18.26
N VAL A 367 -21.02 -1.11 -18.39
CA VAL A 367 -22.02 -0.32 -19.11
C VAL A 367 -22.06 -0.70 -20.60
N ASP A 368 -20.89 -0.77 -21.25
CA ASP A 368 -20.79 -1.17 -22.66
C ASP A 368 -21.36 -2.57 -22.90
N ARG A 369 -21.09 -3.53 -22.00
CA ARG A 369 -21.61 -4.91 -22.09
C ARG A 369 -23.13 -4.97 -21.99
N VAL A 370 -23.72 -4.20 -21.08
CA VAL A 370 -25.18 -4.10 -20.95
C VAL A 370 -25.80 -3.48 -22.21
N LEU A 371 -25.22 -2.38 -22.66
CA LEU A 371 -25.71 -1.70 -23.86
C LEU A 371 -25.55 -2.57 -25.13
N LYS A 372 -24.43 -3.32 -25.27
CA LYS A 372 -24.21 -4.23 -26.42
C LYS A 372 -25.28 -5.33 -26.53
N LYS A 373 -25.85 -5.77 -25.39
CA LYS A 373 -26.94 -6.77 -25.35
C LYS A 373 -28.35 -6.14 -25.55
N GLY A 374 -28.45 -4.82 -25.57
CA GLY A 374 -29.73 -4.09 -25.70
C GLY A 374 -30.31 -4.17 -27.10
N ASP A 375 -31.64 -4.18 -27.18
CA ASP A 375 -32.36 -3.97 -28.45
C ASP A 375 -32.48 -2.47 -28.73
N PHE A 376 -31.78 -1.95 -29.73
CA PHE A 376 -31.80 -0.54 -30.14
C PHE A 376 -32.76 -0.26 -31.30
N GLU A 377 -33.37 -1.27 -31.87
CA GLU A 377 -34.34 -1.12 -32.97
C GLU A 377 -35.67 -0.56 -32.45
N SER A 378 -36.14 -1.07 -31.30
CA SER A 378 -37.39 -0.63 -30.69
C SER A 378 -37.20 0.49 -29.66
N LYS A 379 -38.23 1.34 -29.43
CA LYS A 379 -38.24 2.37 -28.38
C LYS A 379 -38.23 1.72 -26.99
N GLU A 380 -38.96 0.64 -26.84
CA GLU A 380 -39.06 -0.16 -25.61
C GLU A 380 -37.74 -0.83 -25.29
N GLY A 381 -37.02 -1.36 -26.28
CA GLY A 381 -35.72 -1.97 -26.14
C GLY A 381 -34.65 -0.96 -25.70
N ARG A 382 -34.60 0.23 -26.30
CA ARG A 382 -33.71 1.32 -25.87
C ARG A 382 -33.98 1.75 -24.44
N ALA A 383 -35.26 1.92 -24.05
CA ALA A 383 -35.61 2.26 -22.68
C ALA A 383 -35.18 1.19 -21.67
N LYS A 384 -35.35 -0.10 -22.02
CA LYS A 384 -34.90 -1.23 -21.19
C LYS A 384 -33.39 -1.28 -21.07
N ALA A 385 -32.64 -1.09 -22.15
CA ALA A 385 -31.19 -1.05 -22.14
C ALA A 385 -30.65 0.10 -21.24
N ALA A 386 -31.28 1.29 -21.34
CA ALA A 386 -30.92 2.42 -20.47
C ALA A 386 -31.16 2.11 -18.98
N ILE A 387 -32.31 1.49 -18.63
CA ILE A 387 -32.61 1.12 -17.24
C ILE A 387 -31.61 0.11 -16.72
N GLU A 388 -31.27 -0.92 -17.48
CA GLU A 388 -30.28 -1.92 -17.05
C GLU A 388 -28.87 -1.32 -16.91
N ALA A 389 -28.47 -0.42 -17.82
CA ALA A 389 -27.19 0.29 -17.72
C ALA A 389 -27.15 1.21 -16.48
N MET A 390 -28.26 1.87 -16.16
CA MET A 390 -28.37 2.68 -14.94
C MET A 390 -28.20 1.89 -13.65
N LYS A 391 -28.72 0.64 -13.57
CA LYS A 391 -28.50 -0.22 -12.39
C LYS A 391 -27.02 -0.50 -12.14
N VAL A 392 -26.24 -0.59 -13.22
CA VAL A 392 -24.78 -0.73 -13.12
C VAL A 392 -24.15 0.56 -12.61
N VAL A 393 -24.51 1.70 -13.19
CA VAL A 393 -23.98 3.02 -12.83
C VAL A 393 -24.31 3.39 -11.39
N ALA A 394 -25.50 3.04 -10.90
CA ALA A 394 -25.93 3.32 -9.53
C ALA A 394 -25.07 2.66 -8.45
N GLN A 395 -24.28 1.65 -8.79
CA GLN A 395 -23.36 0.98 -7.86
C GLN A 395 -22.07 1.78 -7.59
N HIS A 396 -21.75 2.78 -8.42
CA HIS A 396 -20.56 3.60 -8.20
C HIS A 396 -20.79 4.60 -7.06
N PRO A 397 -19.84 4.74 -6.09
CA PRO A 397 -20.00 5.64 -4.96
C PRO A 397 -19.96 7.13 -5.36
N ASP A 398 -19.14 7.50 -6.34
CA ASP A 398 -18.95 8.88 -6.77
C ASP A 398 -20.09 9.36 -7.67
N GLU A 399 -20.73 10.48 -7.27
CA GLU A 399 -21.87 11.06 -7.97
C GLU A 399 -21.49 11.70 -9.31
N LEU A 400 -20.33 12.35 -9.39
CA LEU A 400 -19.86 12.99 -10.62
C LEU A 400 -19.56 11.94 -11.70
N ILE A 401 -18.95 10.82 -11.29
CA ILE A 401 -18.70 9.70 -12.19
C ILE A 401 -20.02 9.10 -12.67
N ARG A 402 -20.99 8.88 -11.76
CA ARG A 402 -22.33 8.43 -12.16
C ARG A 402 -22.96 9.35 -13.20
N ASP A 403 -22.87 10.66 -13.01
CA ASP A 403 -23.46 11.64 -13.94
C ASP A 403 -22.82 11.57 -15.34
N GLN A 404 -21.50 11.40 -15.43
CA GLN A 404 -20.82 11.23 -16.73
C GLN A 404 -21.32 10.00 -17.49
N TYR A 405 -21.51 8.89 -16.79
CA TYR A 405 -22.09 7.69 -17.42
C TYR A 405 -23.57 7.83 -17.76
N ILE A 406 -24.35 8.61 -17.00
CA ILE A 406 -25.74 8.92 -17.33
C ILE A 406 -25.82 9.69 -18.66
N VAL A 407 -24.93 10.67 -18.87
CA VAL A 407 -24.83 11.41 -20.13
C VAL A 407 -24.50 10.45 -21.29
N GLN A 408 -23.52 9.58 -21.10
CA GLN A 408 -23.14 8.58 -22.10
C GLN A 408 -24.32 7.63 -22.47
N ILE A 409 -25.08 7.16 -21.47
CA ILE A 409 -26.24 6.30 -21.67
C ILE A 409 -27.34 7.08 -22.42
N ALA A 410 -27.55 8.34 -22.07
CA ALA A 410 -28.52 9.23 -22.71
C ALA A 410 -28.24 9.39 -24.22
N ASP A 411 -26.98 9.59 -24.58
CA ASP A 411 -26.55 9.72 -25.98
C ASP A 411 -26.72 8.41 -26.75
N LYS A 412 -26.37 7.26 -26.14
CA LYS A 412 -26.51 5.95 -26.81
C LYS A 412 -27.96 5.47 -26.94
N CYS A 413 -28.83 5.84 -25.99
CA CYS A 413 -30.23 5.39 -25.94
C CYS A 413 -31.25 6.42 -26.43
N PRO A 414 -30.91 7.54 -27.06
CA PRO A 414 -31.62 8.81 -27.29
C PRO A 414 -32.74 9.11 -26.27
N ILE A 415 -32.38 9.25 -25.01
CA ILE A 415 -33.24 9.57 -23.88
C ILE A 415 -32.66 10.81 -23.19
N ALA A 416 -33.49 11.77 -22.78
CA ALA A 416 -33.02 12.95 -22.07
C ALA A 416 -32.30 12.56 -20.76
N ALA A 417 -31.08 13.06 -20.56
CA ALA A 417 -30.25 12.76 -19.38
C ALA A 417 -31.00 13.09 -18.07
N ASP A 418 -31.79 14.17 -18.04
CA ASP A 418 -32.58 14.56 -16.87
C ASP A 418 -33.68 13.55 -16.51
N GLU A 419 -34.25 12.85 -17.49
CA GLU A 419 -35.19 11.75 -17.24
C GLU A 419 -34.47 10.57 -16.58
N ILE A 420 -33.27 10.29 -17.05
CA ILE A 420 -32.41 9.23 -16.48
C ILE A 420 -32.00 9.60 -15.04
N ARG A 421 -31.56 10.85 -14.80
CA ARG A 421 -31.21 11.36 -13.45
C ARG A 421 -32.39 11.25 -12.49
N ARG A 422 -33.56 11.64 -12.91
CA ARG A 422 -34.82 11.60 -12.12
C ARG A 422 -35.18 10.19 -11.68
N ARG A 423 -34.92 9.18 -12.52
CA ARG A 423 -35.15 7.77 -12.17
C ARG A 423 -34.06 7.22 -11.26
N ALA A 424 -32.81 7.57 -11.51
CA ALA A 424 -31.67 7.18 -10.64
C ALA A 424 -31.88 7.67 -9.20
N SER A 425 -32.36 8.91 -9.02
CA SER A 425 -32.62 9.48 -7.68
C SER A 425 -33.79 8.80 -6.95
N LYS A 426 -34.74 8.20 -7.67
CA LYS A 426 -35.85 7.47 -7.05
C LYS A 426 -35.48 6.06 -6.57
N GLU A 427 -34.50 5.43 -7.20
CA GLU A 427 -34.07 4.07 -6.84
C GLU A 427 -33.02 4.04 -5.70
N ASN A 428 -32.43 5.20 -5.32
CA ASN A 428 -31.49 5.32 -4.20
C ASN A 428 -31.82 6.49 -3.25
N PRO A 429 -32.74 6.33 -2.30
CA PRO A 429 -33.13 7.41 -1.37
C PRO A 429 -32.10 7.70 -0.26
N GLY A 430 -30.91 7.09 -0.28
CA GLY A 430 -29.97 7.03 0.86
C GLY A 430 -28.77 7.97 0.85
N THR A 431 -28.52 8.80 -0.18
CA THR A 431 -27.23 9.52 -0.32
C THR A 431 -27.31 11.06 -0.18
N GLU A 432 -28.28 11.61 0.52
CA GLU A 432 -28.33 13.08 0.76
C GLU A 432 -27.48 13.59 1.95
N LYS A 433 -26.58 12.83 2.54
CA LYS A 433 -25.88 13.26 3.78
C LYS A 433 -24.35 13.36 3.74
N ASN A 434 -23.69 13.48 2.60
CA ASN A 434 -22.25 13.76 2.63
C ASN A 434 -21.71 14.63 1.48
N ALA A 435 -22.46 15.66 1.08
CA ALA A 435 -21.97 16.68 0.16
C ALA A 435 -21.68 17.99 0.93
N LYS A 436 -20.66 18.01 1.76
CA LYS A 436 -19.99 19.26 2.18
C LYS A 436 -18.51 18.98 2.41
N ASN A 437 -17.71 19.76 1.68
CA ASN A 437 -16.26 19.94 1.78
C ASN A 437 -15.35 18.93 1.11
N ARG A 438 -15.07 19.16 -0.16
CA ARG A 438 -13.72 19.06 -0.73
C ARG A 438 -13.57 20.16 -1.77
N GLU A 439 -13.13 21.33 -1.34
CA GLU A 439 -12.52 22.32 -2.22
C GLU A 439 -11.12 21.82 -2.60
N VAL A 440 -10.84 21.90 -3.90
CA VAL A 440 -9.50 21.68 -4.45
C VAL A 440 -8.63 22.84 -3.96
N VAL A 441 -7.73 22.57 -3.03
CA VAL A 441 -6.76 23.54 -2.55
C VAL A 441 -5.57 23.54 -3.50
N GLU A 442 -5.45 24.60 -4.29
CA GLU A 442 -4.16 25.03 -4.85
C GLU A 442 -3.17 25.20 -3.71
N VAL A 443 -1.99 24.60 -3.84
CA VAL A 443 -0.90 24.71 -2.85
C VAL A 443 -0.34 26.13 -2.90
N ALA A 444 -1.02 27.07 -2.23
CA ALA A 444 -0.38 28.28 -1.74
C ALA A 444 0.48 27.88 -0.52
N GLN A 445 1.70 28.40 -0.44
CA GLN A 445 2.51 28.28 0.77
C GLN A 445 1.73 28.87 1.95
N GLU A 446 1.07 28.00 2.72
CA GLU A 446 0.41 28.41 3.97
C GLU A 446 1.47 28.96 4.90
N LYS A 447 1.27 30.20 5.36
CA LYS A 447 2.06 30.74 6.47
C LYS A 447 1.81 29.84 7.68
N LEU A 448 2.87 29.15 8.12
CA LEU A 448 2.83 28.34 9.35
C LEU A 448 2.28 29.17 10.51
N THR A 449 1.34 28.61 11.25
CA THR A 449 0.86 29.22 12.51
C THR A 449 2.01 29.33 13.49
N THR A 450 1.90 30.20 14.48
CA THR A 450 2.93 30.36 15.53
C THR A 450 3.15 29.05 16.29
N GLU A 451 2.10 28.26 16.50
CA GLU A 451 2.16 26.94 17.16
C GLU A 451 2.95 25.93 16.31
N TYR A 452 2.74 25.90 14.99
CA TYR A 452 3.49 25.02 14.09
C TYR A 452 4.95 25.48 13.92
N GLN A 453 5.24 26.79 13.99
CA GLN A 453 6.61 27.29 14.06
C GLN A 453 7.32 26.79 15.32
N ALA A 454 6.64 26.80 16.48
CA ALA A 454 7.20 26.28 17.72
C ALA A 454 7.47 24.77 17.67
N LEU A 455 6.54 23.99 17.10
CA LEU A 455 6.75 22.55 16.88
C LEU A 455 7.92 22.28 15.93
N ARG A 456 8.04 23.04 14.84
CA ARG A 456 9.17 22.93 13.93
C ARG A 456 10.50 23.22 14.64
N MET A 457 10.54 24.24 15.47
CA MET A 457 11.73 24.53 16.30
C MET A 457 12.01 23.43 17.31
N LEU A 458 11.00 22.84 17.93
CA LEU A 458 11.15 21.71 18.85
C LEU A 458 11.75 20.48 18.12
N ILE A 459 11.39 20.25 16.87
CA ILE A 459 11.93 19.16 16.04
C ILE A 459 13.41 19.41 15.68
N HIS A 460 13.78 20.64 15.29
CA HIS A 460 15.12 20.93 14.73
C HIS A 460 16.11 21.51 15.74
N ARG A 461 15.61 22.13 16.80
CA ARG A 461 16.39 22.89 17.80
C ARG A 461 15.90 22.61 19.21
N SER A 462 15.64 21.33 19.53
CA SER A 462 15.01 20.90 20.78
C SER A 462 15.72 21.47 22.02
N GLU A 463 17.06 21.41 22.05
CA GLU A 463 17.85 21.89 23.19
C GLU A 463 17.67 23.37 23.49
N GLU A 464 17.28 24.19 22.48
CA GLU A 464 17.10 25.63 22.66
C GLU A 464 15.70 26.01 23.18
N VAL A 465 14.67 25.18 22.89
CA VAL A 465 13.28 25.61 23.10
C VAL A 465 12.44 24.68 23.99
N ARG A 466 12.88 23.45 24.20
CA ARG A 466 12.11 22.42 24.91
C ARG A 466 11.63 22.89 26.29
N ASP A 467 12.54 23.48 27.05
CA ASP A 467 12.22 23.96 28.41
C ASP A 467 11.33 25.22 28.46
N TRP A 468 11.16 25.89 27.31
CA TRP A 468 10.33 27.10 27.24
C TRP A 468 8.87 26.77 26.96
N LEU A 469 8.60 25.68 26.27
CA LEU A 469 7.29 25.28 25.82
C LEU A 469 6.52 24.50 26.89
N HIS A 470 5.19 24.62 26.87
CA HIS A 470 4.28 23.89 27.74
C HIS A 470 2.92 23.72 27.03
N PRO A 471 2.13 22.65 27.28
CA PRO A 471 0.81 22.46 26.68
C PRO A 471 -0.12 23.67 26.76
N VAL A 472 -0.09 24.44 27.89
CA VAL A 472 -0.92 25.64 28.10
C VAL A 472 -0.76 26.71 26.99
N LEU A 473 0.34 26.67 26.25
CA LEU A 473 0.63 27.65 25.19
C LEU A 473 -0.08 27.31 23.87
N PHE A 474 -0.54 26.08 23.70
CA PHE A 474 -1.19 25.60 22.49
C PHE A 474 -2.72 25.71 22.61
N SER A 475 -3.37 26.07 21.51
CA SER A 475 -4.83 26.13 21.38
C SER A 475 -5.37 25.12 20.36
N ASP A 476 -4.54 24.76 19.41
CA ASP A 476 -4.85 23.73 18.43
C ASP A 476 -4.62 22.34 19.05
N PRO A 477 -5.67 21.53 19.22
CA PRO A 477 -5.52 20.19 19.79
C PRO A 477 -4.51 19.32 19.04
N LEU A 478 -4.38 19.51 17.73
CA LEU A 478 -3.43 18.79 16.90
C LEU A 478 -1.99 19.18 17.25
N ALA A 479 -1.72 20.49 17.44
CA ALA A 479 -0.41 20.98 17.85
C ALA A 479 -0.07 20.57 19.29
N GLU A 480 -1.03 20.58 20.21
CA GLU A 480 -0.85 20.15 21.59
C GLU A 480 -0.50 18.66 21.69
N ASN A 481 -1.24 17.79 20.97
CA ASN A 481 -0.96 16.35 20.91
C ASN A 481 0.46 16.07 20.39
N ILE A 482 0.86 16.75 19.33
CA ILE A 482 2.20 16.63 18.77
C ILE A 482 3.27 17.09 19.78
N PHE A 483 3.05 18.21 20.45
CA PHE A 483 3.97 18.70 21.48
C PHE A 483 4.16 17.68 22.60
N ILE A 484 3.06 17.13 23.13
CA ILE A 484 3.08 16.10 24.18
C ILE A 484 3.84 14.85 23.70
N ALA A 485 3.59 14.39 22.47
CA ALA A 485 4.27 13.24 21.91
C ALA A 485 5.79 13.48 21.77
N LEU A 486 6.19 14.64 21.21
CA LEU A 486 7.61 15.01 21.05
C LEU A 486 8.35 15.14 22.38
N THR A 487 7.68 15.59 23.43
CA THR A 487 8.32 15.77 24.76
C THR A 487 8.42 14.48 25.56
N ASN A 488 7.52 13.51 25.32
CA ASN A 488 7.49 12.23 26.01
C ASN A 488 8.28 11.12 25.31
N SER A 489 8.78 11.39 24.11
CA SER A 489 9.49 10.41 23.29
C SER A 489 10.99 10.70 23.22
N THR A 490 11.78 9.67 22.96
CA THR A 490 13.24 9.78 22.84
C THR A 490 13.67 10.23 21.43
N ASP A 491 12.84 9.97 20.44
CA ASP A 491 13.09 10.34 19.04
C ASP A 491 11.78 10.61 18.26
N LEU A 492 11.91 11.17 17.05
CA LEU A 492 10.78 11.48 16.17
C LEU A 492 9.98 10.24 15.73
N HIS A 493 10.61 9.09 15.69
CA HIS A 493 9.93 7.86 15.29
C HIS A 493 9.01 7.34 16.40
N GLU A 494 9.49 7.34 17.64
CA GLU A 494 8.70 6.99 18.83
C GLU A 494 7.52 7.96 19.00
N ALA A 495 7.76 9.27 18.86
CA ALA A 495 6.70 10.26 18.87
C ALA A 495 5.61 9.96 17.84
N ASN A 496 6.02 9.63 16.62
CA ASN A 496 5.09 9.38 15.51
C ASN A 496 4.25 8.10 15.67
N GLN A 497 4.73 7.11 16.45
CA GLN A 497 3.96 5.87 16.71
C GLN A 497 2.74 6.10 17.62
N SER A 498 2.77 7.13 18.45
CA SER A 498 1.69 7.44 19.41
C SER A 498 0.61 8.35 18.83
N LEU A 499 0.76 8.84 17.59
CA LEU A 499 -0.05 9.87 16.96
C LEU A 499 -0.95 9.31 15.86
N GLY A 500 -2.03 10.04 15.56
CA GLY A 500 -2.93 9.77 14.45
C GLY A 500 -2.35 10.14 13.09
N VAL A 501 -3.15 9.93 12.03
CA VAL A 501 -2.70 10.16 10.64
C VAL A 501 -2.42 11.64 10.37
N GLU A 502 -3.26 12.55 10.86
CA GLU A 502 -3.13 14.00 10.64
C GLU A 502 -1.91 14.57 11.37
N GLU A 503 -1.71 14.18 12.63
CA GLU A 503 -0.54 14.57 13.42
C GLU A 503 0.76 14.04 12.82
N SER A 504 0.75 12.77 12.40
CA SER A 504 1.87 12.12 11.74
C SER A 504 2.24 12.81 10.42
N ASP A 505 1.25 13.30 9.67
CA ASP A 505 1.48 14.06 8.44
C ASP A 505 2.13 15.41 8.75
N LEU A 506 1.63 16.13 9.75
CA LEU A 506 2.19 17.41 10.16
C LEU A 506 3.64 17.28 10.65
N ILE A 507 3.96 16.29 11.49
CA ILE A 507 5.35 16.02 11.91
C ILE A 507 6.25 15.75 10.71
N GLY A 508 5.81 14.88 9.77
CA GLY A 508 6.57 14.56 8.57
C GLY A 508 6.89 15.81 7.76
N ARG A 509 5.91 16.67 7.55
CA ARG A 509 6.04 17.95 6.84
C ARG A 509 6.97 18.93 7.55
N LEU A 510 6.82 19.10 8.88
CA LEU A 510 7.66 20.01 9.67
C LEU A 510 9.11 19.51 9.78
N SER A 511 9.35 18.20 9.78
CA SER A 511 10.68 17.62 9.92
C SER A 511 11.62 17.88 8.72
N VAL A 512 11.09 18.20 7.55
CA VAL A 512 11.90 18.50 6.34
C VAL A 512 11.98 20.00 6.03
N GLN A 513 11.20 20.85 6.75
CA GLN A 513 11.22 22.29 6.58
C GLN A 513 12.35 22.92 7.41
N GLU A 514 13.05 23.92 6.85
CA GLU A 514 14.09 24.64 7.56
C GLU A 514 13.50 25.57 8.64
N ALA A 515 14.14 25.64 9.81
CA ALA A 515 13.75 26.48 10.96
C ALA A 515 14.70 27.67 11.16
N GLU A 516 15.58 28.00 10.19
CA GLU A 516 16.62 29.03 10.34
C GLU A 516 16.09 30.45 10.47
N ASP A 517 14.98 30.77 9.82
CA ASP A 517 14.38 32.10 9.83
C ASP A 517 13.60 32.39 11.12
N ASP A 518 13.34 31.37 11.95
CA ASP A 518 12.59 31.54 13.18
C ASP A 518 13.50 31.98 14.31
N LYS A 519 13.21 33.14 14.88
CA LYS A 519 13.89 33.61 16.09
C LYS A 519 13.19 32.99 17.31
N PRO A 520 13.87 32.15 18.14
CA PRO A 520 13.24 31.44 19.25
C PRO A 520 12.45 32.33 20.17
N LEU A 521 13.06 33.42 20.65
CA LEU A 521 12.40 34.38 21.53
C LEU A 521 11.17 35.02 20.89
N GLY A 522 11.22 35.33 19.58
CA GLY A 522 10.08 35.92 18.88
C GLY A 522 8.90 34.96 18.72
N VAL A 523 9.16 33.65 18.50
CA VAL A 523 8.10 32.65 18.46
C VAL A 523 7.52 32.42 19.82
N PHE A 524 8.35 32.33 20.88
CA PHE A 524 7.92 32.15 22.25
C PHE A 524 7.10 33.35 22.76
N SER A 525 7.54 34.59 22.46
CA SER A 525 6.80 35.81 22.76
C SER A 525 5.38 35.78 22.15
N ARG A 526 5.26 35.45 20.89
CA ARG A 526 3.96 35.35 20.21
C ARG A 526 3.06 34.25 20.78
N LEU A 527 3.62 33.06 21.15
CA LEU A 527 2.85 32.01 21.81
C LEU A 527 2.31 32.47 23.17
N LEU A 528 3.15 33.11 23.97
CA LEU A 528 2.74 33.68 25.26
C LEU A 528 1.65 34.73 25.10
N SER A 529 1.79 35.65 24.15
CA SER A 529 0.77 36.65 23.84
C SER A 529 -0.58 36.02 23.52
N LEU A 530 -0.59 35.01 22.64
CA LEU A 530 -1.81 34.29 22.27
C LEU A 530 -2.42 33.51 23.45
N ALA A 531 -1.60 32.88 24.28
CA ALA A 531 -2.08 32.15 25.46
C ALA A 531 -2.64 33.12 26.53
N ALA A 532 -1.96 34.24 26.77
CA ALA A 532 -2.42 35.27 27.69
C ALA A 532 -3.74 35.93 27.24
N GLU A 533 -3.88 36.18 25.94
CA GLU A 533 -5.11 36.70 25.35
C GLU A 533 -6.29 35.74 25.51
N ARG A 534 -6.08 34.44 25.24
CA ARG A 534 -7.09 33.40 25.46
C ARG A 534 -7.56 33.37 26.93
N LYS A 535 -6.60 33.35 27.86
CA LYS A 535 -6.92 33.31 29.30
C LYS A 535 -7.63 34.58 29.77
N ALA A 536 -7.29 35.75 29.24
CA ALA A 536 -8.00 36.98 29.54
C ALA A 536 -9.47 36.94 29.07
N VAL A 537 -9.73 36.44 27.88
CA VAL A 537 -11.09 36.26 27.35
C VAL A 537 -11.88 35.22 28.16
N GLU A 538 -11.23 34.14 28.59
CA GLU A 538 -11.83 33.15 29.50
C GLU A 538 -12.28 33.77 30.81
N PHE A 539 -11.41 34.54 31.49
CA PHE A 539 -11.74 35.24 32.73
C PHE A 539 -12.83 36.31 32.55
N GLU A 540 -12.82 37.04 31.43
CA GLU A 540 -13.92 37.95 31.09
C GLU A 540 -15.27 37.23 30.96
N SER A 541 -15.25 36.01 30.38
CA SER A 541 -16.45 35.18 30.26
C SER A 541 -16.94 34.67 31.61
N LEU A 542 -16.04 34.18 32.46
CA LEU A 542 -16.34 33.74 33.83
C LEU A 542 -16.89 34.89 34.69
N ALA A 543 -16.26 36.07 34.64
CA ALA A 543 -16.72 37.27 35.35
C ALA A 543 -18.14 37.70 34.92
N ARG A 544 -18.49 37.54 33.64
CA ARG A 544 -19.86 37.82 33.14
C ARG A 544 -20.87 36.79 33.63
N GLN A 545 -20.47 35.53 33.75
CA GLN A 545 -21.37 34.45 34.19
C GLN A 545 -21.61 34.48 35.71
N SER A 546 -20.57 34.74 36.52
CA SER A 546 -20.64 34.79 37.96
C SER A 546 -21.24 36.10 38.49
N GLY A 547 -21.17 37.18 37.70
CA GLY A 547 -21.54 38.54 38.15
C GLY A 547 -20.51 39.20 39.10
N GLU A 548 -19.37 38.54 39.38
CA GLU A 548 -18.30 38.97 40.30
C GLU A 548 -17.09 39.49 39.54
N LEU A 549 -17.25 40.65 38.89
CA LEU A 549 -16.19 41.24 38.06
C LEU A 549 -14.91 41.57 38.86
N SER A 550 -15.06 41.85 40.16
CA SER A 550 -13.95 42.24 41.04
C SER A 550 -12.96 41.09 41.31
N GLU A 551 -13.41 39.84 41.22
CA GLU A 551 -12.58 38.66 41.49
C GLU A 551 -11.53 38.42 40.39
N TYR A 552 -11.89 38.71 39.13
CA TYR A 552 -11.03 38.48 37.96
C TYR A 552 -10.34 39.78 37.46
N GLN A 553 -10.64 40.93 38.03
CA GLN A 553 -10.21 42.23 37.50
C GLN A 553 -8.68 42.41 37.49
N GLU A 554 -8.00 41.95 38.52
CA GLU A 554 -6.54 42.05 38.63
C GLU A 554 -5.88 41.14 37.61
N ASP A 555 -6.33 39.89 37.49
CA ASP A 555 -5.83 38.89 36.56
C ASP A 555 -6.04 39.33 35.10
N ILE A 556 -7.24 39.82 34.76
CA ILE A 556 -7.54 40.37 33.42
C ILE A 556 -6.64 41.57 33.11
N SER A 557 -6.45 42.47 34.06
CA SER A 557 -5.60 43.66 33.87
C SER A 557 -4.12 43.28 33.68
N TYR A 558 -3.64 42.29 34.42
CA TYR A 558 -2.30 41.75 34.28
C TYR A 558 -2.11 41.14 32.89
N LEU A 559 -3.00 40.24 32.47
CA LEU A 559 -2.93 39.58 31.17
C LEU A 559 -3.01 40.58 30.00
N ARG A 560 -3.91 41.55 30.05
CA ARG A 560 -4.05 42.58 29.00
C ARG A 560 -2.80 43.44 28.88
N ARG A 561 -2.15 43.77 29.98
CA ARG A 561 -0.86 44.48 29.98
C ARG A 561 0.24 43.62 29.38
N SER A 562 0.35 42.38 29.82
CA SER A 562 1.34 41.43 29.27
C SER A 562 1.17 41.22 27.74
N VAL A 563 -0.07 41.13 27.24
CA VAL A 563 -0.33 41.04 25.78
C VAL A 563 0.16 42.30 25.07
N MET A 564 -0.07 43.51 25.61
CA MET A 564 0.42 44.74 24.99
C MET A 564 1.96 44.77 24.95
N GLU A 565 2.61 44.48 26.07
CA GLU A 565 4.08 44.45 26.17
C GLU A 565 4.69 43.42 25.20
N LEU A 566 4.14 42.20 25.14
CA LEU A 566 4.62 41.16 24.25
C LEU A 566 4.44 41.49 22.76
N ASN A 567 3.37 42.21 22.40
CA ASN A 567 3.10 42.60 21.01
C ASN A 567 3.94 43.81 20.54
N GLU A 568 4.27 44.75 21.44
CA GLU A 568 5.04 45.95 21.13
C GLU A 568 6.55 45.72 21.26
N GLU A 569 6.99 45.11 22.33
CA GLU A 569 8.39 44.99 22.69
C GLU A 569 8.93 43.55 22.53
N GLY A 570 8.04 42.52 22.65
CA GLY A 570 8.42 41.11 22.70
C GLY A 570 9.07 40.75 24.04
N ILE A 571 9.76 39.59 24.06
CA ILE A 571 10.57 39.14 25.20
C ILE A 571 12.03 39.47 24.90
N HIS A 572 12.67 40.25 25.77
CA HIS A 572 14.08 40.56 25.66
C HIS A 572 14.97 39.54 26.40
N GLN A 573 14.43 38.94 27.48
CA GLN A 573 15.08 37.89 28.24
C GLN A 573 14.14 36.73 28.46
N ILE A 574 14.66 35.49 28.42
CA ILE A 574 13.84 34.27 28.57
C ILE A 574 13.14 34.19 29.93
N GLU A 575 13.77 34.77 30.99
CA GLU A 575 13.24 34.75 32.34
C GLU A 575 11.89 35.47 32.44
N GLU A 576 11.68 36.57 31.71
CA GLU A 576 10.40 37.29 31.64
C GLU A 576 9.27 36.42 31.09
N GLY A 577 9.55 35.71 29.99
CA GLY A 577 8.58 34.78 29.39
C GLY A 577 8.26 33.61 30.29
N MET A 578 9.25 33.09 31.01
CA MET A 578 9.08 31.97 31.94
C MET A 578 8.21 32.33 33.13
N GLN A 579 8.27 33.55 33.60
CA GLN A 579 7.40 34.03 34.68
C GLN A 579 5.92 34.07 34.26
N LEU A 580 5.63 34.64 33.10
CA LEU A 580 4.27 34.64 32.55
C LEU A 580 3.76 33.22 32.26
N ARG A 581 4.61 32.35 31.69
CA ARG A 581 4.26 30.95 31.46
C ARG A 581 3.90 30.24 32.77
N SER A 582 4.70 30.40 33.81
CA SER A 582 4.45 29.79 35.14
C SER A 582 3.13 30.25 35.72
N TRP A 583 2.83 31.53 35.58
CA TRP A 583 1.56 32.10 35.99
C TRP A 583 0.37 31.49 35.21
N LEU A 584 0.50 31.34 33.88
CA LEU A 584 -0.52 30.70 33.02
C LEU A 584 -0.77 29.24 33.41
N ILE A 585 0.28 28.51 33.79
CA ILE A 585 0.18 27.11 34.24
C ILE A 585 -0.60 27.06 35.56
N GLU A 586 -0.22 27.88 36.54
CA GLU A 586 -0.91 27.95 37.85
C GLU A 586 -2.42 28.25 37.70
N LYS A 587 -2.77 29.16 36.80
CA LYS A 587 -4.15 29.53 36.52
C LYS A 587 -4.91 28.55 35.60
N ALA A 588 -4.25 27.58 34.99
CA ALA A 588 -4.88 26.51 34.22
C ALA A 588 -5.29 25.32 35.10
N GLU A 589 -4.66 25.15 36.28
CA GLU A 589 -4.96 24.08 37.25
C GLU A 589 -6.12 24.43 38.21
N VAL A 590 -6.61 25.67 38.20
CA VAL A 590 -7.75 26.15 38.99
C VAL A 590 -9.01 26.23 38.13
#